data_9ec9e86e8cbefb52d22f37cd0ef9605e
#
_entry.id   9ec9e86e8cbefb52d22f37cd0ef9605e
#
_cell.length_a   1.000
_cell.length_b   1.000
_cell.length_c   1.000
_cell.angle_alpha   90.00
_cell.angle_beta   90.00
_cell.angle_gamma   90.00
#
_symmetry.space_group_name_H-M   'P 1'
#
loop_
_entity.id
_entity.type
_entity.pdbx_description
1 polymer ?
#
loop_
_entity_poly.entity_id
_entity_poly.type
_entity_poly.pdbx_seq_one_letter_code
_entity_poly.pdbx_strand_id
1 'polypeptide(L)'
;MRSVKVSDYMTDYVMTFTADTDLFQAIGTMLERKISGAPVLDKEGNVIGILSEWDCLKRILHGSYYEEVGGTVGDYMQTEVLTISPNDDIVDVADNITKKGWRRSIPVMDNGKLVGILSCPDILKVIYDFDEHTGEGAHGRA
;
A
#
# COMPACT_ATOMS: atom_id res chain seq x y z
N MET A 1 24.87 6.42 -4.12
CA MET A 1 24.08 5.38 -3.48
C MET A 1 23.67 4.35 -4.48
N ARG A 2 23.77 3.08 -4.11
CA ARG A 2 23.37 2.06 -5.01
C ARG A 2 21.91 2.03 -5.24
N SER A 3 21.51 1.67 -6.41
CA SER A 3 20.12 1.47 -6.73
C SER A 3 19.57 0.28 -5.95
N VAL A 4 18.39 0.42 -5.39
CA VAL A 4 17.72 -0.64 -4.68
C VAL A 4 16.36 -0.85 -5.35
N LYS A 5 16.13 -2.05 -5.81
CA LYS A 5 14.89 -2.33 -6.53
C LYS A 5 13.71 -2.49 -5.61
N VAL A 6 12.56 -2.06 -6.09
CA VAL A 6 11.30 -2.27 -5.39
C VAL A 6 11.13 -3.74 -5.02
N SER A 7 11.49 -4.65 -5.94
CA SER A 7 11.32 -6.09 -5.70
C SER A 7 12.12 -6.59 -4.51
N ASP A 8 13.17 -5.89 -4.11
CA ASP A 8 13.98 -6.32 -2.98
C ASP A 8 13.28 -6.07 -1.65
N TYR A 9 12.31 -5.15 -1.62
CA TYR A 9 11.68 -4.75 -0.36
C TYR A 9 10.17 -4.90 -0.36
N MET A 10 9.54 -5.15 -1.51
CA MET A 10 8.08 -5.28 -1.56
C MET A 10 7.62 -6.54 -0.84
N THR A 11 6.38 -6.52 -0.42
CA THR A 11 5.72 -7.73 0.07
C THR A 11 5.14 -8.42 -1.15
N ASP A 12 5.50 -9.68 -1.36
CA ASP A 12 5.02 -10.40 -2.55
C ASP A 12 3.78 -11.25 -2.28
N TYR A 13 3.37 -11.35 -1.03
CA TYR A 13 2.12 -12.02 -0.72
C TYR A 13 1.08 -10.94 -0.47
N VAL A 14 0.25 -10.67 -1.46
CA VAL A 14 -0.62 -9.50 -1.43
C VAL A 14 -2.04 -9.91 -1.11
N MET A 15 -2.59 -9.32 -0.05
CA MET A 15 -4.01 -9.43 0.25
C MET A 15 -4.75 -8.48 -0.68
N THR A 16 -5.80 -8.97 -1.33
CA THR A 16 -6.59 -8.14 -2.24
C THR A 16 -8.08 -8.24 -1.89
N PHE A 17 -8.83 -7.26 -2.34
CA PHE A 17 -10.29 -7.26 -2.18
C PHE A 17 -10.95 -7.13 -3.53
N THR A 18 -12.25 -7.42 -3.58
CA THR A 18 -13.07 -7.09 -4.74
C THR A 18 -13.95 -5.89 -4.36
N ALA A 19 -14.46 -5.20 -5.36
CA ALA A 19 -15.24 -3.98 -5.10
C ALA A 19 -16.52 -4.27 -4.35
N ASP A 20 -17.09 -5.46 -4.49
CA ASP A 20 -18.33 -5.80 -3.81
C ASP A 20 -18.14 -6.43 -2.43
N THR A 21 -16.92 -6.51 -1.95
CA THR A 21 -16.65 -6.98 -0.59
C THR A 21 -17.28 -6.03 0.41
N ASP A 22 -17.91 -6.58 1.43
CA ASP A 22 -18.52 -5.78 2.49
C ASP A 22 -17.42 -4.98 3.21
N LEU A 23 -17.69 -3.70 3.44
CA LEU A 23 -16.68 -2.82 4.01
C LEU A 23 -16.22 -3.25 5.40
N PHE A 24 -17.16 -3.63 6.27
CA PHE A 24 -16.78 -4.05 7.61
C PHE A 24 -15.96 -5.31 7.59
N GLN A 25 -16.26 -6.21 6.66
CA GLN A 25 -15.46 -7.41 6.49
C GLN A 25 -14.05 -7.05 6.08
N ALA A 26 -13.91 -6.11 5.15
CA ALA A 26 -12.59 -5.67 4.68
C ALA A 26 -11.82 -5.00 5.80
N ILE A 27 -12.48 -4.14 6.58
CA ILE A 27 -11.84 -3.48 7.71
C ILE A 27 -11.33 -4.52 8.71
N GLY A 28 -12.17 -5.50 9.02
CA GLY A 28 -11.78 -6.58 9.92
C GLY A 28 -10.56 -7.33 9.44
N THR A 29 -10.51 -7.61 8.14
CA THR A 29 -9.37 -8.29 7.55
C THR A 29 -8.10 -7.45 7.67
N MET A 30 -8.21 -6.13 7.38
CA MET A 30 -7.05 -5.26 7.49
C MET A 30 -6.52 -5.20 8.92
N LEU A 31 -7.42 -5.12 9.88
CA LEU A 31 -7.01 -5.07 11.28
C LEU A 31 -6.37 -6.37 11.72
N GLU A 32 -6.98 -7.48 11.33
CA GLU A 32 -6.46 -8.79 11.71
C GLU A 32 -5.09 -9.05 11.11
N ARG A 33 -4.90 -8.65 9.88
CA ARG A 33 -3.63 -8.88 9.20
C ARG A 33 -2.63 -7.75 9.40
N LYS A 34 -3.03 -6.71 10.09
CA LYS A 34 -2.16 -5.57 10.41
C LYS A 34 -1.61 -4.93 9.15
N ILE A 35 -2.47 -4.74 8.18
CA ILE A 35 -2.11 -4.04 6.95
C ILE A 35 -2.92 -2.76 6.88
N SER A 36 -2.33 -1.74 6.27
CA SER A 36 -2.97 -0.43 6.20
C SER A 36 -3.78 -0.25 4.93
N GLY A 37 -3.69 -1.18 4.01
CA GLY A 37 -4.43 -1.09 2.77
C GLY A 37 -4.19 -2.26 1.87
N ALA A 38 -4.98 -2.36 0.82
CA ALA A 38 -4.89 -3.48 -0.10
C ALA A 38 -5.44 -3.07 -1.46
N PRO A 39 -4.89 -3.64 -2.54
CA PRO A 39 -5.43 -3.40 -3.88
C PRO A 39 -6.79 -4.04 -4.04
N VAL A 40 -7.60 -3.43 -4.88
CA VAL A 40 -8.92 -3.94 -5.24
C VAL A 40 -8.86 -4.39 -6.68
N LEU A 41 -9.26 -5.62 -6.94
CA LEU A 41 -9.16 -6.21 -8.27
C LEU A 41 -10.54 -6.46 -8.86
N ASP A 42 -10.60 -6.39 -10.17
CA ASP A 42 -11.82 -6.81 -10.89
C ASP A 42 -11.75 -8.31 -11.18
N LYS A 43 -12.75 -8.82 -11.90
CA LYS A 43 -12.84 -10.24 -12.17
C LYS A 43 -11.69 -10.75 -13.02
N GLU A 44 -11.10 -9.87 -13.82
CA GLU A 44 -9.98 -10.25 -14.67
C GLU A 44 -8.64 -10.09 -13.97
N GLY A 45 -8.64 -9.65 -12.72
CA GLY A 45 -7.41 -9.49 -11.98
C GLY A 45 -6.75 -8.13 -12.15
N ASN A 46 -7.44 -7.19 -12.78
CA ASN A 46 -6.90 -5.84 -12.94
C ASN A 46 -7.08 -5.04 -11.66
N VAL A 47 -6.09 -4.21 -11.34
CA VAL A 47 -6.19 -3.33 -10.18
C VAL A 47 -7.09 -2.17 -10.55
N ILE A 48 -8.24 -2.07 -9.89
CA ILE A 48 -9.20 -1.01 -10.16
C ILE A 48 -9.26 0.02 -9.04
N GLY A 49 -8.59 -0.23 -7.94
CA GLY A 49 -8.59 0.71 -6.84
C GLY A 49 -7.65 0.26 -5.75
N ILE A 50 -7.55 1.09 -4.73
CA ILE A 50 -6.80 0.76 -3.53
C ILE A 50 -7.67 1.16 -2.34
N LEU A 51 -7.81 0.25 -1.38
CA LEU A 51 -8.53 0.55 -0.15
C LEU A 51 -7.51 0.78 0.93
N SER A 52 -7.62 1.88 1.68
CA SER A 52 -6.72 2.13 2.79
C SER A 52 -7.52 2.46 4.03
N GLU A 53 -6.91 2.22 5.19
CA GLU A 53 -7.57 2.58 6.44
C GLU A 53 -7.78 4.09 6.51
N TRP A 54 -6.89 4.87 5.90
CA TRP A 54 -7.04 6.31 5.86
C TRP A 54 -8.32 6.71 5.11
N ASP A 55 -8.56 6.10 3.94
CA ASP A 55 -9.75 6.41 3.16
C ASP A 55 -11.02 5.99 3.89
N CYS A 56 -10.99 4.85 4.56
CA CYS A 56 -12.13 4.39 5.34
C CYS A 56 -12.44 5.38 6.46
N LEU A 57 -11.41 5.75 7.20
CA LEU A 57 -11.57 6.64 8.34
C LEU A 57 -12.12 7.99 7.90
N LYS A 58 -11.51 8.54 6.85
CA LYS A 58 -11.89 9.84 6.35
C LYS A 58 -13.36 9.86 5.91
N ARG A 59 -13.79 8.84 5.17
CA ARG A 59 -15.15 8.83 4.67
C ARG A 59 -16.16 8.55 5.75
N ILE A 60 -15.82 7.70 6.71
CA ILE A 60 -16.73 7.39 7.80
C ILE A 60 -16.92 8.62 8.69
N LEU A 61 -15.82 9.30 9.02
CA LEU A 61 -15.90 10.42 9.95
C LEU A 61 -16.42 11.70 9.33
N HIS A 62 -16.14 11.91 8.06
CA HIS A 62 -16.51 13.16 7.41
C HIS A 62 -17.68 13.04 6.45
N GLY A 63 -18.22 11.84 6.30
CA GLY A 63 -19.41 11.66 5.50
C GLY A 63 -20.63 12.08 6.27
N SER A 64 -21.71 12.28 5.58
CA SER A 64 -22.95 12.67 6.23
C SER A 64 -23.70 11.46 6.71
N TYR A 65 -23.01 10.35 6.84
CA TYR A 65 -23.68 9.17 7.15
C TYR A 65 -23.20 8.48 8.34
N TYR A 66 -22.76 9.22 9.30
CA TYR A 66 -22.33 8.60 10.52
C TYR A 66 -23.42 7.79 11.15
N GLU A 67 -24.64 8.02 10.76
CA GLU A 67 -25.70 7.21 11.31
C GLU A 67 -25.87 5.93 10.53
N GLU A 68 -25.18 5.81 9.42
CA GLU A 68 -25.29 4.60 8.64
C GLU A 68 -23.97 4.29 8.00
N VAL A 69 -23.13 3.63 8.73
CA VAL A 69 -21.83 3.21 8.22
C VAL A 69 -22.02 1.86 7.57
N GLY A 70 -21.66 1.75 6.33
CA GLY A 70 -21.77 0.50 5.62
C GLY A 70 -21.44 0.70 4.17
N GLY A 71 -21.65 -0.34 3.39
CA GLY A 71 -21.40 -0.31 1.98
C GLY A 71 -20.30 -1.27 1.60
N THR A 72 -19.75 -1.08 0.43
CA THR A 72 -18.77 -2.00 -0.12
C THR A 72 -17.42 -1.34 -0.25
N VAL A 73 -16.41 -2.15 -0.46
CA VAL A 73 -15.06 -1.68 -0.73
C VAL A 73 -15.07 -0.67 -1.87
N GLY A 74 -15.87 -0.96 -2.91
CA GLY A 74 -15.95 -0.08 -4.08
C GLY A 74 -16.43 1.32 -3.75
N ASP A 75 -17.25 1.45 -2.69
CA ASP A 75 -17.75 2.76 -2.27
C ASP A 75 -16.68 3.59 -1.58
N TYR A 76 -15.63 2.97 -1.08
CA TYR A 76 -14.62 3.64 -0.26
C TYR A 76 -13.24 3.68 -0.89
N MET A 77 -12.98 2.85 -1.89
CA MET A 77 -11.65 2.76 -2.48
C MET A 77 -11.29 4.02 -3.26
N GLN A 78 -9.99 4.26 -3.36
CA GLN A 78 -9.46 5.30 -4.22
C GLN A 78 -9.26 4.69 -5.59
N THR A 79 -9.82 5.31 -6.63
CA THR A 79 -9.74 4.75 -7.98
C THR A 79 -8.53 5.23 -8.77
N GLU A 80 -7.95 6.36 -8.35
CA GLU A 80 -6.69 6.79 -8.96
C GLU A 80 -5.59 6.07 -8.24
N VAL A 81 -5.00 5.07 -8.86
CA VAL A 81 -4.03 4.21 -8.19
C VAL A 81 -2.65 4.45 -8.79
N LEU A 82 -1.72 4.81 -7.93
CA LEU A 82 -0.32 4.89 -8.30
C LEU A 82 0.23 3.48 -8.31
N THR A 83 0.88 3.07 -9.40
CA THR A 83 1.51 1.76 -9.48
C THR A 83 2.97 1.92 -9.83
N ILE A 84 3.76 0.92 -9.49
CA ILE A 84 5.19 0.91 -9.76
C ILE A 84 5.61 -0.45 -10.28
N SER A 85 6.82 -0.51 -10.81
CA SER A 85 7.38 -1.74 -11.35
C SER A 85 8.35 -2.36 -10.35
N PRO A 86 8.50 -3.69 -10.35
CA PRO A 86 9.46 -4.32 -9.45
C PRO A 86 10.90 -3.88 -9.71
N ASN A 87 11.18 -3.38 -10.90
CA ASN A 87 12.53 -2.95 -11.23
C ASN A 87 12.78 -1.47 -10.96
N ASP A 88 11.78 -0.74 -10.51
CA ASP A 88 11.96 0.68 -10.18
C ASP A 88 12.90 0.83 -9.01
N ASP A 89 13.61 1.96 -8.97
CA ASP A 89 14.48 2.29 -7.86
C ASP A 89 13.62 2.81 -6.72
N ILE A 90 13.76 2.20 -5.57
CA ILE A 90 12.88 2.49 -4.44
C ILE A 90 13.07 3.91 -3.91
N VAL A 91 14.26 4.48 -4.07
CA VAL A 91 14.52 5.86 -3.64
C VAL A 91 13.77 6.83 -4.53
N ASP A 92 13.75 6.56 -5.83
CA ASP A 92 12.99 7.38 -6.77
C ASP A 92 11.49 7.29 -6.47
N VAL A 93 11.02 6.10 -6.13
CA VAL A 93 9.63 5.92 -5.74
C VAL A 93 9.32 6.75 -4.50
N ALA A 94 10.18 6.69 -3.50
CA ALA A 94 9.99 7.44 -2.26
C ALA A 94 9.93 8.95 -2.53
N ASP A 95 10.82 9.43 -3.38
CA ASP A 95 10.85 10.84 -3.74
C ASP A 95 9.54 11.24 -4.42
N ASN A 96 9.08 10.41 -5.33
CA ASN A 96 7.87 10.70 -6.09
C ASN A 96 6.63 10.71 -5.19
N ILE A 97 6.49 9.73 -4.31
CA ILE A 97 5.30 9.66 -3.47
C ILE A 97 5.25 10.77 -2.43
N THR A 98 6.41 11.19 -1.91
CA THR A 98 6.43 12.29 -0.95
C THR A 98 6.06 13.59 -1.63
N LYS A 99 6.52 13.81 -2.84
CA LYS A 99 6.16 15.01 -3.59
C LYS A 99 4.69 15.05 -3.94
N LYS A 100 4.10 13.90 -4.20
CA LYS A 100 2.68 13.82 -4.54
C LYS A 100 1.77 13.76 -3.32
N GLY A 101 2.32 13.56 -2.14
CA GLY A 101 1.51 13.39 -0.94
C GLY A 101 0.76 12.08 -0.93
N TRP A 102 1.27 11.07 -1.59
CA TRP A 102 0.62 9.78 -1.64
C TRP A 102 0.85 9.04 -0.33
N ARG A 103 -0.22 8.63 0.32
CA ARG A 103 -0.13 8.02 1.65
C ARG A 103 -0.55 6.57 1.69
N ARG A 104 -0.88 6.01 0.55
CA ARG A 104 -1.40 4.65 0.48
C ARG A 104 -0.31 3.71 0.03
N SER A 105 -0.49 2.44 0.34
CA SER A 105 0.40 1.40 -0.20
C SER A 105 0.34 1.42 -1.72
N ILE A 106 1.39 0.94 -2.34
CA ILE A 106 1.54 1.06 -3.79
C ILE A 106 1.59 -0.33 -4.40
N PRO A 107 0.64 -0.65 -5.28
CA PRO A 107 0.70 -1.94 -5.98
C PRO A 107 1.89 -1.98 -6.92
N VAL A 108 2.56 -3.12 -6.94
CA VAL A 108 3.70 -3.37 -7.81
C VAL A 108 3.21 -4.24 -8.95
N MET A 109 3.33 -3.74 -10.17
CA MET A 109 2.80 -4.40 -11.36
C MET A 109 3.93 -4.82 -12.27
N ASP A 110 3.80 -6.01 -12.85
CA ASP A 110 4.76 -6.52 -13.80
C ASP A 110 3.99 -7.12 -14.96
N ASN A 111 4.15 -6.54 -16.14
CA ASN A 111 3.44 -7.00 -17.34
C ASN A 111 1.95 -7.08 -17.12
N GLY A 112 1.41 -6.08 -16.45
CA GLY A 112 -0.04 -6.02 -16.21
C GLY A 112 -0.53 -6.89 -15.07
N LYS A 113 0.36 -7.55 -14.37
CA LYS A 113 -0.02 -8.42 -13.25
C LYS A 113 0.47 -7.85 -11.94
N LEU A 114 -0.36 -7.99 -10.91
CA LEU A 114 0.00 -7.56 -9.57
C LEU A 114 0.99 -8.58 -9.00
N VAL A 115 2.20 -8.13 -8.67
CA VAL A 115 3.24 -9.03 -8.16
C VAL A 115 3.65 -8.69 -6.74
N GLY A 116 3.22 -7.55 -6.20
CA GLY A 116 3.59 -7.20 -4.84
C GLY A 116 2.94 -5.92 -4.42
N ILE A 117 3.25 -5.50 -3.20
CA ILE A 117 2.78 -4.23 -2.69
C ILE A 117 3.92 -3.62 -1.89
N LEU A 118 4.08 -2.30 -2.01
CA LEU A 118 5.10 -1.57 -1.29
C LEU A 118 4.43 -0.59 -0.35
N SER A 119 4.81 -0.64 0.91
CA SER A 119 4.23 0.22 1.94
C SER A 119 5.28 1.18 2.45
N CYS A 120 4.82 2.17 3.19
CA CYS A 120 5.72 3.13 3.81
C CYS A 120 6.75 2.45 4.72
N PRO A 121 6.37 1.50 5.58
CA PRO A 121 7.38 0.77 6.35
C PRO A 121 8.42 0.06 5.51
N ASP A 122 8.03 -0.45 4.33
CA ASP A 122 9.00 -1.11 3.45
C ASP A 122 10.07 -0.12 2.99
N ILE A 123 9.66 1.10 2.68
CA ILE A 123 10.59 2.13 2.24
C ILE A 123 11.50 2.56 3.40
N LEU A 124 10.93 2.71 4.58
CA LEU A 124 11.72 3.06 5.76
C LEU A 124 12.78 2.00 6.05
N LYS A 125 12.46 0.75 5.74
CA LYS A 125 13.41 -0.32 5.94
C LYS A 125 14.65 -0.14 5.08
N VAL A 126 14.49 0.39 3.87
CA VAL A 126 15.63 0.67 3.00
C VAL A 126 16.55 1.66 3.68
N ILE A 127 15.97 2.73 4.23
CA ILE A 127 16.75 3.76 4.89
C ILE A 127 17.47 3.19 6.08
N TYR A 128 16.79 2.38 6.87
CA TYR A 128 17.38 1.77 8.04
C TYR A 128 18.54 0.84 7.66
N ASP A 129 18.35 0.03 6.63
CA ASP A 129 19.39 -0.90 6.19
C ASP A 129 20.62 -0.17 5.66
N PHE A 130 20.40 0.93 4.95
CA PHE A 130 21.53 1.70 4.44
C PHE A 130 22.32 2.33 5.58
N ASP A 131 21.61 2.85 6.55
CA ASP A 131 22.27 3.47 7.67
C ASP A 131 23.06 2.45 8.47
N GLU A 132 22.52 1.24 8.59
CA GLU A 132 23.23 0.19 9.26
C GLU A 132 24.54 -0.13 8.56
N HIS A 133 24.52 -0.17 7.26
CA HIS A 133 25.72 -0.46 6.50
C HIS A 133 26.77 0.60 6.67
N THR A 134 26.36 1.86 6.78
CA THR A 134 27.32 2.94 6.88
C THR A 134 27.68 3.23 8.32
N GLY A 135 26.80 2.90 9.23
CA GLY A 135 27.00 3.20 10.63
C GLY A 135 27.68 2.13 11.42
N GLU A 136 28.20 1.14 10.73
CA GLU A 136 28.83 0.09 11.42
C GLU A 136 28.11 -0.45 12.55
N GLY A 137 26.91 -0.72 12.41
CA GLY A 137 26.17 -1.29 13.46
C GLY A 137 25.70 -0.30 14.46
N ALA A 138 25.79 0.93 14.09
CA ALA A 138 25.43 1.94 15.03
C ALA A 138 24.02 1.81 15.56
N HIS A 139 23.17 1.18 14.84
CA HIS A 139 21.87 1.06 15.34
C HIS A 139 21.75 -0.05 16.27
N GLY A 140 22.82 -0.50 16.65
CA GLY A 140 22.74 -1.40 17.62
C GLY A 140 21.88 -2.43 17.29
N ARG A 141 21.78 -2.71 16.35
CA ARG A 141 21.10 -3.73 16.20
C ARG A 141 21.15 -4.39 17.35
N ALA A 142 21.36 -3.86 18.24
CA ALA A 142 21.46 -4.47 19.52
C ALA A 142 20.33 -5.29 19.81
#